data_1986d2320e254b173cb1888cf96b83f7
#
_entry.id   1986d2320e254b173cb1888cf96b83f7
#
_cell.length_a   1.000
_cell.length_b   1.000
_cell.length_c   1.000
_cell.angle_alpha   90.00
_cell.angle_beta   90.00
_cell.angle_gamma   90.00
#
_symmetry.space_group_name_H-M   'P 1'
#
loop_
_entity.id
_entity.type
_entity.pdbx_description
1 polymer ?
#
loop_
_entity_poly.entity_id
_entity_poly.type
_entity_poly.pdbx_seq_one_letter_code
_entity_poly.pdbx_strand_id
1 'polypeptide(L)'
;MNKALILAFCSFIPGLGCKTPQTQELPVQELSVRDRLEKIRAAYAPAPCFYASFGVESFQPGKSGQKADGTVRVDNANRRVRFCFTDSIFGITLSHMTIRDGFVYIGSPRDPVQQIPVDRFVVGGLANNSIRLPFRLFEDLMYGRVPEQVFADKTHYRTEGARLFAEYEDRESKSVYEFENDRMRSVTYLHKQDRANAKAEMTGTYPRSPFPQKMELNGWIDGPPEKMIVNFQGVDMTAVCKEVQFPVN
;
A
#
# COMPACT_ATOMS: atom_id res chain seq x y z
N MET A 1 -14.56 85.66 -34.72
CA MET A 1 -13.21 86.20 -34.89
C MET A 1 -12.36 85.72 -33.75
N ASN A 2 -11.17 85.40 -34.06
CA ASN A 2 -9.99 85.03 -33.28
C ASN A 2 -9.77 83.51 -33.11
N LYS A 3 -8.81 83.16 -33.95
CA LYS A 3 -8.04 81.92 -33.95
C LYS A 3 -7.03 82.00 -32.80
N ALA A 4 -6.88 80.95 -32.02
CA ALA A 4 -5.73 80.74 -31.17
C ALA A 4 -5.16 79.36 -31.45
N LEU A 5 -3.99 79.39 -31.96
CA LEU A 5 -3.08 78.28 -32.28
C LEU A 5 -2.50 77.73 -30.95
N ILE A 6 -2.64 76.46 -30.68
CA ILE A 6 -1.91 75.82 -29.59
C ILE A 6 -1.03 74.71 -30.16
N LEU A 7 0.26 74.94 -30.02
CA LEU A 7 1.35 74.05 -30.41
C LEU A 7 1.30 72.70 -29.62
N ALA A 8 1.47 71.65 -30.36
CA ALA A 8 1.70 70.31 -29.80
C ALA A 8 3.12 70.24 -29.19
N PHE A 9 3.19 69.91 -27.91
CA PHE A 9 4.41 69.48 -27.28
C PHE A 9 4.38 67.93 -27.17
N CYS A 10 5.04 67.26 -28.07
CA CYS A 10 5.36 65.84 -27.96
C CYS A 10 6.45 65.65 -26.90
N SER A 11 6.08 65.30 -25.70
CA SER A 11 7.00 64.84 -24.70
C SER A 11 7.28 63.36 -24.88
N PHE A 12 8.50 63.05 -25.31
CA PHE A 12 9.06 61.72 -25.32
C PHE A 12 9.19 61.22 -23.90
N ILE A 13 8.38 60.23 -23.50
CA ILE A 13 8.58 59.47 -22.27
C ILE A 13 9.36 58.22 -22.63
N PRO A 14 10.64 58.08 -22.18
CA PRO A 14 11.35 56.80 -22.40
C PRO A 14 10.69 55.71 -21.57
N GLY A 15 10.40 54.61 -22.24
CA GLY A 15 9.73 53.45 -21.67
C GLY A 15 10.43 52.86 -20.43
N LEU A 16 9.82 53.04 -19.31
CA LEU A 16 10.11 52.22 -18.13
C LEU A 16 9.52 50.82 -18.39
N GLY A 17 10.32 49.96 -18.98
CA GLY A 17 10.01 48.54 -19.07
C GLY A 17 9.86 47.97 -17.65
N CYS A 18 8.60 47.71 -17.24
CA CYS A 18 8.36 46.84 -16.08
C CYS A 18 9.01 45.50 -16.36
N LYS A 19 10.19 45.27 -15.82
CA LYS A 19 10.73 43.91 -15.69
C LYS A 19 9.80 43.20 -14.70
N THR A 20 8.95 42.34 -15.21
CA THR A 20 8.27 41.35 -14.40
C THR A 20 9.32 40.63 -13.58
N PRO A 21 9.20 40.58 -12.23
CA PRO A 21 10.14 39.81 -11.43
C PRO A 21 10.06 38.37 -11.94
N GLN A 22 11.13 37.90 -12.55
CA GLN A 22 11.30 36.46 -12.76
C GLN A 22 11.28 35.83 -11.37
N THR A 23 10.18 35.16 -11.06
CA THR A 23 10.13 34.27 -9.90
C THR A 23 11.23 33.24 -10.18
N GLN A 24 12.39 33.41 -9.56
CA GLN A 24 13.39 32.36 -9.51
C GLN A 24 12.71 31.20 -8.79
N GLU A 25 12.27 30.21 -9.56
CA GLU A 25 11.94 28.91 -8.99
C GLU A 25 13.22 28.45 -8.28
N LEU A 26 13.19 28.47 -6.95
CA LEU A 26 14.24 27.88 -6.14
C LEU A 26 14.42 26.45 -6.66
N PRO A 27 15.66 26.02 -6.94
CA PRO A 27 15.89 24.65 -7.39
C PRO A 27 15.26 23.73 -6.35
N VAL A 28 14.30 22.91 -6.78
CA VAL A 28 13.72 21.87 -5.95
C VAL A 28 14.88 20.99 -5.53
N GLN A 29 15.30 21.12 -4.28
CA GLN A 29 16.42 20.36 -3.74
C GLN A 29 15.98 18.91 -3.77
N GLU A 30 16.48 18.13 -4.72
CA GLU A 30 16.21 16.69 -4.78
C GLU A 30 16.69 16.07 -3.46
N LEU A 31 15.74 15.55 -2.71
CA LEU A 31 16.05 14.83 -1.48
C LEU A 31 16.92 13.63 -1.80
N SER A 32 17.97 13.43 -1.02
CA SER A 32 18.78 12.22 -1.14
C SER A 32 17.93 10.97 -0.91
N VAL A 33 18.32 9.84 -1.47
CA VAL A 33 17.66 8.54 -1.22
C VAL A 33 17.55 8.28 0.28
N ARG A 34 18.57 8.60 1.05
CA ARG A 34 18.60 8.44 2.50
C ARG A 34 17.49 9.26 3.18
N ASP A 35 17.38 10.55 2.84
CA ASP A 35 16.36 11.43 3.43
C ASP A 35 14.95 10.94 3.09
N ARG A 36 14.75 10.43 1.87
CA ARG A 36 13.48 9.83 1.46
C ARG A 36 13.17 8.57 2.25
N LEU A 37 14.13 7.68 2.45
CA LEU A 37 13.95 6.45 3.24
C LEU A 37 13.64 6.77 4.70
N GLU A 38 14.27 7.79 5.29
CA GLU A 38 13.94 8.24 6.66
C GLU A 38 12.52 8.76 6.76
N LYS A 39 12.06 9.56 5.78
CA LYS A 39 10.68 10.03 5.71
C LYS A 39 9.68 8.88 5.54
N ILE A 40 9.97 7.93 4.66
CA ILE A 40 9.14 6.73 4.46
C ILE A 40 9.05 5.95 5.77
N ARG A 41 10.18 5.69 6.45
CA ARG A 41 10.19 4.98 7.74
C ARG A 41 9.36 5.69 8.80
N ALA A 42 9.44 7.00 8.89
CA ALA A 42 8.66 7.80 9.82
C ALA A 42 7.16 7.78 9.49
N ALA A 43 6.80 7.91 8.20
CA ALA A 43 5.41 7.92 7.74
C ALA A 43 4.70 6.57 7.94
N TYR A 44 5.47 5.47 7.91
CA TYR A 44 4.96 4.10 8.08
C TYR A 44 5.29 3.51 9.45
N ALA A 45 5.58 4.36 10.44
CA ALA A 45 5.78 3.90 11.81
C ALA A 45 4.50 3.19 12.31
N PRO A 46 4.59 1.93 12.76
CA PRO A 46 3.41 1.15 13.11
C PRO A 46 2.75 1.69 14.39
N ALA A 47 1.41 1.87 14.36
CA ALA A 47 0.66 2.09 15.58
C ALA A 47 0.76 0.86 16.49
N PRO A 48 0.79 1.00 17.83
CA PRO A 48 0.83 -0.14 18.75
C PRO A 48 -0.32 -1.13 18.51
N CYS A 49 -1.49 -0.61 18.26
CA CYS A 49 -2.68 -1.36 17.87
C CYS A 49 -3.45 -0.58 16.81
N PHE A 50 -4.02 -1.28 15.83
CA PHE A 50 -5.02 -0.67 14.96
C PHE A 50 -6.12 -1.65 14.59
N TYR A 51 -7.20 -1.10 14.06
CA TYR A 51 -8.34 -1.83 13.53
C TYR A 51 -8.73 -1.24 12.19
N ALA A 52 -9.04 -2.09 11.23
CA ALA A 52 -9.59 -1.64 9.95
C ALA A 52 -10.73 -2.56 9.49
N SER A 53 -11.72 -1.99 8.81
CA SER A 53 -12.74 -2.70 8.06
C SER A 53 -12.51 -2.55 6.57
N PHE A 54 -12.82 -3.58 5.80
CA PHE A 54 -12.61 -3.59 4.36
C PHE A 54 -13.63 -4.49 3.66
N GLY A 55 -13.94 -4.15 2.40
CA GLY A 55 -14.59 -5.07 1.47
C GLY A 55 -13.53 -5.73 0.59
N VAL A 56 -13.70 -7.01 0.29
CA VAL A 56 -12.84 -7.74 -0.64
C VAL A 56 -13.66 -8.29 -1.80
N GLU A 57 -13.13 -8.13 -3.01
CA GLU A 57 -13.67 -8.73 -4.23
C GLU A 57 -12.57 -9.55 -4.91
N SER A 58 -12.86 -10.81 -5.23
CA SER A 58 -11.95 -11.67 -5.99
C SER A 58 -12.52 -12.01 -7.34
N PHE A 59 -11.67 -11.97 -8.36
CA PHE A 59 -12.04 -12.24 -9.75
C PHE A 59 -11.16 -13.37 -10.27
N GLN A 60 -11.79 -14.40 -10.77
CA GLN A 60 -11.13 -15.52 -11.44
C GLN A 60 -11.57 -15.55 -12.90
N PRO A 61 -10.70 -15.87 -13.85
CA PRO A 61 -11.05 -16.00 -15.24
C PRO A 61 -12.22 -16.98 -15.44
N GLY A 62 -13.28 -16.51 -16.11
CA GLY A 62 -14.45 -17.33 -16.42
C GLY A 62 -15.41 -17.58 -15.25
N LYS A 63 -15.22 -16.96 -14.09
CA LYS A 63 -16.13 -17.05 -12.94
C LYS A 63 -16.68 -15.69 -12.54
N SER A 64 -17.86 -15.67 -11.94
CA SER A 64 -18.39 -14.47 -11.30
C SER A 64 -17.52 -14.08 -10.12
N GLY A 65 -17.30 -12.77 -9.93
CA GLY A 65 -16.56 -12.27 -8.79
C GLY A 65 -17.20 -12.65 -7.45
N GLN A 66 -16.37 -12.99 -6.47
CA GLN A 66 -16.82 -13.27 -5.10
C GLN A 66 -16.55 -12.03 -4.24
N LYS A 67 -17.50 -11.72 -3.35
CA LYS A 67 -17.43 -10.58 -2.44
C LYS A 67 -17.56 -11.05 -1.01
N ALA A 68 -16.79 -10.42 -0.14
CA ALA A 68 -16.91 -10.55 1.31
C ALA A 68 -16.55 -9.23 1.99
N ASP A 69 -17.08 -9.00 3.17
CA ASP A 69 -16.59 -7.97 4.06
C ASP A 69 -15.58 -8.56 5.03
N GLY A 70 -14.69 -7.73 5.51
CA GLY A 70 -13.66 -8.18 6.42
C GLY A 70 -13.29 -7.14 7.45
N THR A 71 -12.68 -7.61 8.50
CA THR A 71 -12.02 -6.76 9.50
C THR A 71 -10.63 -7.29 9.77
N VAL A 72 -9.71 -6.39 10.03
CA VAL A 72 -8.37 -6.72 10.52
C VAL A 72 -8.10 -5.96 11.81
N ARG A 73 -7.60 -6.67 12.81
CA ARG A 73 -7.08 -6.11 14.06
C ARG A 73 -5.62 -6.50 14.20
N VAL A 74 -4.78 -5.54 14.47
CA VAL A 74 -3.33 -5.73 14.59
C VAL A 74 -2.86 -5.23 15.94
N ASP A 75 -2.20 -6.10 16.68
CA ASP A 75 -1.45 -5.80 17.90
C ASP A 75 0.05 -5.87 17.57
N ASN A 76 0.61 -4.72 17.22
CA ASN A 76 2.01 -4.62 16.83
C ASN A 76 2.96 -4.87 18.01
N ALA A 77 2.54 -4.51 19.22
CA ALA A 77 3.34 -4.68 20.43
C ALA A 77 3.56 -6.17 20.75
N ASN A 78 2.53 -7.00 20.51
CA ASN A 78 2.58 -8.44 20.80
C ASN A 78 2.64 -9.30 19.53
N ARG A 79 2.82 -8.70 18.33
CA ARG A 79 2.92 -9.39 17.04
C ARG A 79 1.74 -10.33 16.77
N ARG A 80 0.53 -9.85 17.06
CA ARG A 80 -0.72 -10.60 16.85
C ARG A 80 -1.58 -9.92 15.80
N VAL A 81 -2.27 -10.75 15.03
CA VAL A 81 -3.19 -10.26 14.00
C VAL A 81 -4.42 -11.14 13.96
N ARG A 82 -5.55 -10.54 13.71
CA ARG A 82 -6.79 -11.24 13.46
C ARG A 82 -7.50 -10.66 12.25
N PHE A 83 -7.80 -11.52 11.31
CA PHE A 83 -8.74 -11.27 10.23
C PHE A 83 -10.05 -12.00 10.52
N CYS A 84 -11.16 -11.35 10.22
CA CYS A 84 -12.47 -11.98 10.16
C CYS A 84 -13.12 -11.63 8.83
N PHE A 85 -13.66 -12.62 8.15
CA PHE A 85 -14.39 -12.45 6.89
C PHE A 85 -15.86 -12.80 7.12
N THR A 86 -16.74 -11.96 6.60
CA THR A 86 -18.18 -12.10 6.73
C THR A 86 -18.83 -12.03 5.36
N ASP A 87 -19.96 -12.70 5.21
CA ASP A 87 -20.81 -12.51 4.05
C ASP A 87 -21.33 -11.09 4.00
N SER A 88 -21.20 -10.44 2.83
CA SER A 88 -21.53 -9.02 2.67
C SER A 88 -23.03 -8.72 2.68
N ILE A 89 -23.89 -9.76 2.57
CA ILE A 89 -25.34 -9.60 2.56
C ILE A 89 -25.94 -9.89 3.94
N PHE A 90 -25.52 -10.99 4.56
CA PHE A 90 -26.11 -11.48 5.81
C PHE A 90 -25.24 -11.24 7.04
N GLY A 91 -23.99 -10.75 6.87
CA GLY A 91 -23.05 -10.53 7.96
C GLY A 91 -22.58 -11.81 8.69
N ILE A 92 -22.81 -12.98 8.07
CA ILE A 92 -22.45 -14.27 8.66
C ILE A 92 -20.93 -14.46 8.56
N THR A 93 -20.28 -14.86 9.63
CA THR A 93 -18.85 -15.19 9.61
C THR A 93 -18.59 -16.35 8.66
N LEU A 94 -17.75 -16.09 7.65
CA LEU A 94 -17.32 -17.10 6.68
C LEU A 94 -16.07 -17.82 7.18
N SER A 95 -15.08 -17.06 7.62
CA SER A 95 -13.81 -17.57 8.14
C SER A 95 -13.13 -16.56 9.04
N HIS A 96 -12.20 -17.04 9.83
CA HIS A 96 -11.29 -16.18 10.58
C HIS A 96 -9.86 -16.71 10.47
N MET A 97 -8.91 -15.80 10.60
CA MET A 97 -7.50 -16.11 10.62
C MET A 97 -6.86 -15.34 11.77
N THR A 98 -6.18 -16.04 12.67
CA THR A 98 -5.40 -15.43 13.74
C THR A 98 -3.93 -15.79 13.54
N ILE A 99 -3.06 -14.79 13.64
CA ILE A 99 -1.61 -14.97 13.55
C ILE A 99 -1.04 -14.60 14.91
N ARG A 100 -0.32 -15.53 15.48
CA ARG A 100 0.42 -15.33 16.74
C ARG A 100 1.45 -16.45 16.93
N ASP A 101 2.49 -16.17 17.69
CA ASP A 101 3.49 -17.14 18.11
C ASP A 101 4.15 -17.93 16.95
N GLY A 102 4.28 -17.28 15.76
CA GLY A 102 4.89 -17.89 14.57
C GLY A 102 3.95 -18.81 13.77
N PHE A 103 2.67 -18.86 14.11
CA PHE A 103 1.65 -19.68 13.42
C PHE A 103 0.49 -18.85 12.91
N VAL A 104 -0.11 -19.36 11.83
CA VAL A 104 -1.39 -18.92 11.28
C VAL A 104 -2.45 -19.95 11.69
N TYR A 105 -3.49 -19.51 12.38
CA TYR A 105 -4.64 -20.30 12.76
C TYR A 105 -5.82 -19.89 11.90
N ILE A 106 -6.32 -20.80 11.09
CA ILE A 106 -7.45 -20.56 10.17
C ILE A 106 -8.62 -21.47 10.57
N GLY A 107 -9.78 -20.88 10.75
CA GLY A 107 -10.99 -21.61 11.05
C GLY A 107 -12.21 -21.00 10.37
N SER A 108 -13.27 -21.80 10.31
CA SER A 108 -14.60 -21.37 9.94
C SER A 108 -15.58 -21.86 11.01
N PRO A 109 -16.84 -21.36 11.04
CA PRO A 109 -17.85 -21.89 11.96
C PRO A 109 -18.16 -23.38 11.79
N ARG A 110 -17.74 -23.98 10.65
CA ARG A 110 -18.06 -25.37 10.29
C ARG A 110 -16.85 -26.29 10.33
N ASP A 111 -15.64 -25.74 10.27
CA ASP A 111 -14.41 -26.51 10.14
C ASP A 111 -13.51 -26.32 11.36
N PRO A 112 -12.79 -27.37 11.76
CA PRO A 112 -11.79 -27.24 12.82
C PRO A 112 -10.69 -26.26 12.44
N VAL A 113 -10.12 -25.61 13.43
CA VAL A 113 -9.01 -24.68 13.24
C VAL A 113 -7.78 -25.44 12.73
N GLN A 114 -7.24 -24.95 11.60
CA GLN A 114 -5.97 -25.43 11.06
C GLN A 114 -4.83 -24.54 11.55
N GLN A 115 -3.74 -25.15 11.96
CA GLN A 115 -2.52 -24.47 12.37
C GLN A 115 -1.43 -24.66 11.33
N ILE A 116 -0.89 -23.56 10.80
CA ILE A 116 0.11 -23.56 9.72
C ILE A 116 1.29 -22.66 10.17
N PRO A 117 2.54 -23.09 10.10
CA PRO A 117 3.68 -22.21 10.33
C PRO A 117 3.68 -21.01 9.37
N VAL A 118 3.98 -19.80 9.88
CA VAL A 118 3.93 -18.55 9.10
C VAL A 118 4.84 -18.58 7.87
N ASP A 119 6.00 -19.21 7.98
CA ASP A 119 6.98 -19.35 6.89
C ASP A 119 6.50 -20.27 5.74
N ARG A 120 5.52 -21.12 6.02
CA ARG A 120 4.89 -22.02 5.04
C ARG A 120 3.55 -21.51 4.53
N PHE A 121 3.03 -20.45 5.13
CA PHE A 121 1.75 -19.92 4.75
C PHE A 121 1.89 -18.96 3.56
N VAL A 122 1.16 -19.27 2.50
CA VAL A 122 1.09 -18.48 1.27
C VAL A 122 -0.33 -17.96 1.14
N VAL A 123 -0.48 -16.65 0.96
CA VAL A 123 -1.77 -16.07 0.60
C VAL A 123 -2.06 -16.49 -0.84
N GLY A 124 -3.04 -17.36 -1.01
CA GLY A 124 -3.51 -17.81 -2.32
C GLY A 124 -4.91 -17.28 -2.61
N GLY A 125 -5.23 -17.08 -3.89
CA GLY A 125 -6.61 -16.95 -4.34
C GLY A 125 -7.40 -18.20 -3.93
N LEU A 126 -8.67 -18.04 -3.61
CA LEU A 126 -9.53 -19.06 -2.97
C LEU A 126 -9.65 -20.40 -3.73
N ALA A 127 -9.17 -20.52 -4.97
CA ALA A 127 -9.37 -21.73 -5.76
C ALA A 127 -8.11 -22.30 -6.47
N ASN A 128 -7.11 -21.52 -6.87
CA ASN A 128 -6.03 -22.01 -7.74
C ASN A 128 -4.61 -21.60 -7.33
N ASN A 129 -4.40 -21.02 -6.16
CA ASN A 129 -3.08 -20.57 -5.64
C ASN A 129 -2.28 -19.67 -6.60
N SER A 130 -2.94 -18.92 -7.48
CA SER A 130 -2.28 -18.10 -8.49
C SER A 130 -1.67 -16.82 -7.91
N ILE A 131 -2.18 -16.33 -6.77
CA ILE A 131 -1.56 -15.23 -6.04
C ILE A 131 -0.65 -15.83 -4.96
N ARG A 132 0.61 -16.08 -5.30
CA ARG A 132 1.61 -16.53 -4.33
C ARG A 132 2.40 -15.35 -3.77
N LEU A 133 1.79 -14.58 -2.87
CA LEU A 133 2.53 -13.61 -2.08
C LEU A 133 3.05 -14.30 -0.81
N PRO A 134 4.32 -14.14 -0.48
CA PRO A 134 4.81 -14.52 0.84
C PRO A 134 3.92 -13.84 1.88
N PHE A 135 3.47 -14.62 2.85
CA PHE A 135 2.53 -14.09 3.85
C PHE A 135 3.05 -12.81 4.51
N ARG A 136 4.36 -12.74 4.82
CA ARG A 136 4.98 -11.55 5.41
C ARG A 136 4.83 -10.30 4.54
N LEU A 137 4.94 -10.42 3.23
CA LEU A 137 4.74 -9.30 2.33
C LEU A 137 3.27 -8.84 2.33
N PHE A 138 2.34 -9.80 2.28
CA PHE A 138 0.91 -9.50 2.43
C PHE A 138 0.60 -8.86 3.79
N GLU A 139 1.21 -9.38 4.84
CA GLU A 139 1.10 -8.85 6.20
C GLU A 139 1.51 -7.38 6.23
N ASP A 140 2.69 -7.03 5.72
CA ASP A 140 3.18 -5.66 5.70
C ASP A 140 2.26 -4.73 4.88
N LEU A 141 1.75 -5.21 3.74
CA LEU A 141 0.81 -4.45 2.92
C LEU A 141 -0.53 -4.21 3.65
N MET A 142 -1.07 -5.23 4.30
CA MET A 142 -2.32 -5.12 5.07
C MET A 142 -2.17 -4.29 6.34
N TYR A 143 -0.96 -4.15 6.87
CA TYR A 143 -0.69 -3.35 8.07
C TYR A 143 -0.26 -1.92 7.75
N GLY A 144 -0.17 -1.57 6.46
CA GLY A 144 0.35 -0.29 6.04
C GLY A 144 1.80 -0.07 6.46
N ARG A 145 2.57 -1.15 6.58
CA ARG A 145 4.00 -1.10 6.83
C ARG A 145 4.78 -1.10 5.53
N VAL A 146 5.99 -0.61 5.60
CA VAL A 146 6.98 -0.82 4.54
C VAL A 146 7.80 -2.05 4.92
N PRO A 147 7.91 -3.05 4.04
CA PRO A 147 8.71 -4.23 4.31
C PRO A 147 10.16 -3.90 4.66
N GLU A 148 10.74 -4.59 5.63
CA GLU A 148 12.12 -4.38 6.07
C GLU A 148 13.15 -4.54 4.94
N GLN A 149 12.83 -5.35 3.95
CA GLN A 149 13.64 -5.52 2.75
C GLN A 149 13.91 -4.20 2.02
N VAL A 150 12.98 -3.23 2.09
CA VAL A 150 13.18 -1.89 1.51
C VAL A 150 14.37 -1.16 2.14
N PHE A 151 14.72 -1.49 3.37
CA PHE A 151 15.81 -0.84 4.13
C PHE A 151 17.05 -1.72 4.28
N ALA A 152 17.09 -2.87 3.61
CA ALA A 152 18.21 -3.80 3.71
C ALA A 152 19.43 -3.28 2.92
N ASP A 153 20.65 -3.56 3.41
CA ASP A 153 21.90 -3.10 2.80
C ASP A 153 22.08 -3.53 1.33
N LYS A 154 21.49 -4.67 0.96
CA LYS A 154 21.56 -5.21 -0.41
C LYS A 154 20.46 -4.66 -1.34
N THR A 155 19.63 -3.74 -0.87
CA THR A 155 18.59 -3.11 -1.69
C THR A 155 19.18 -2.05 -2.60
N HIS A 156 18.88 -2.16 -3.88
CA HIS A 156 19.28 -1.18 -4.88
C HIS A 156 18.19 -0.13 -5.05
N TYR A 157 18.61 1.14 -5.08
CA TYR A 157 17.69 2.26 -5.20
C TYR A 157 17.87 2.98 -6.52
N ARG A 158 16.75 3.41 -7.11
CA ARG A 158 16.70 4.23 -8.31
C ARG A 158 15.64 5.30 -8.13
N THR A 159 15.95 6.53 -8.53
CA THR A 159 15.02 7.67 -8.48
C THR A 159 14.66 8.12 -9.89
N GLU A 160 13.39 8.45 -10.11
CA GLU A 160 12.87 9.04 -11.34
C GLU A 160 11.90 10.16 -10.97
N GLY A 161 12.40 11.37 -10.86
CA GLY A 161 11.63 12.51 -10.36
C GLY A 161 11.10 12.26 -8.95
N ALA A 162 9.79 12.36 -8.77
CA ALA A 162 9.14 12.12 -7.48
C ALA A 162 9.09 10.64 -7.07
N ARG A 163 9.47 9.71 -7.95
CA ARG A 163 9.43 8.26 -7.69
C ARG A 163 10.75 7.76 -7.15
N LEU A 164 10.66 6.88 -6.17
CA LEU A 164 11.75 6.08 -5.62
C LEU A 164 11.41 4.61 -5.82
N PHE A 165 12.32 3.88 -6.44
CA PHE A 165 12.24 2.43 -6.58
C PHE A 165 13.27 1.79 -5.67
N ALA A 166 12.84 0.79 -4.90
CA ALA A 166 13.69 -0.04 -4.07
C ALA A 166 13.60 -1.47 -4.57
N GLU A 167 14.70 -2.01 -5.09
CA GLU A 167 14.79 -3.35 -5.65
C GLU A 167 15.56 -4.25 -4.69
N TYR A 168 14.89 -5.26 -4.17
CA TYR A 168 15.47 -6.28 -3.32
C TYR A 168 15.45 -7.62 -4.05
N GLU A 169 16.56 -8.32 -4.01
CA GLU A 169 16.70 -9.63 -4.65
C GLU A 169 17.45 -10.59 -3.73
N ASP A 170 16.94 -11.81 -3.64
CA ASP A 170 17.59 -12.95 -2.99
C ASP A 170 17.63 -14.18 -3.90
N ARG A 171 17.93 -15.34 -3.33
CA ARG A 171 18.04 -16.59 -4.10
C ARG A 171 16.71 -17.02 -4.70
N GLU A 172 15.62 -16.77 -4.00
CA GLU A 172 14.29 -17.30 -4.30
C GLU A 172 13.39 -16.28 -5.00
N SER A 173 13.59 -14.99 -4.71
CA SER A 173 12.67 -13.96 -5.13
C SER A 173 13.33 -12.63 -5.52
N LYS A 174 12.58 -11.84 -6.27
CA LYS A 174 12.86 -10.43 -6.52
C LYS A 174 11.61 -9.62 -6.16
N SER A 175 11.80 -8.52 -5.45
CA SER A 175 10.75 -7.56 -5.13
C SER A 175 11.14 -6.17 -5.58
N VAL A 176 10.21 -5.42 -6.18
CA VAL A 176 10.38 -4.03 -6.56
C VAL A 176 9.29 -3.21 -5.90
N TYR A 177 9.68 -2.30 -5.04
CA TYR A 177 8.79 -1.38 -4.33
C TYR A 177 8.87 -0.01 -4.98
N GLU A 178 7.73 0.54 -5.33
CA GLU A 178 7.60 1.88 -5.90
C GLU A 178 6.97 2.82 -4.88
N PHE A 179 7.65 3.93 -4.62
CA PHE A 179 7.15 5.02 -3.79
C PHE A 179 7.00 6.27 -4.65
N GLU A 180 5.89 6.97 -4.49
CA GLU A 180 5.66 8.28 -5.09
C GLU A 180 5.32 9.27 -3.98
N ASN A 181 6.06 10.39 -3.94
CA ASN A 181 5.95 11.36 -2.84
C ASN A 181 6.08 10.69 -1.45
N ASP A 182 7.06 9.78 -1.32
CA ASP A 182 7.37 9.00 -0.11
C ASP A 182 6.21 8.11 0.39
N ARG A 183 5.25 7.78 -0.49
CA ARG A 183 4.17 6.83 -0.23
C ARG A 183 4.26 5.64 -1.16
N MET A 184 4.10 4.44 -0.62
CA MET A 184 4.12 3.21 -1.40
C MET A 184 2.94 3.19 -2.38
N ARG A 185 3.24 2.98 -3.66
CA ARG A 185 2.29 2.90 -4.77
C ARG A 185 2.12 1.51 -5.30
N SER A 186 3.21 0.80 -5.40
CA SER A 186 3.14 -0.57 -5.87
C SER A 186 4.25 -1.43 -5.28
N VAL A 187 4.01 -2.71 -5.26
CA VAL A 187 5.04 -3.74 -5.09
C VAL A 187 4.84 -4.81 -6.15
N THR A 188 5.93 -5.16 -6.83
CA THR A 188 5.97 -6.31 -7.74
C THR A 188 6.84 -7.37 -7.11
N TYR A 189 6.34 -8.61 -7.09
CA TYR A 189 7.02 -9.77 -6.54
C TYR A 189 7.15 -10.84 -7.61
N LEU A 190 8.34 -11.40 -7.75
CA LEU A 190 8.65 -12.50 -8.64
C LEU A 190 9.28 -13.63 -7.84
N HIS A 191 8.65 -14.81 -7.82
CA HIS A 191 9.27 -16.03 -7.31
C HIS A 191 10.01 -16.74 -8.46
N LYS A 192 11.32 -16.91 -8.33
CA LYS A 192 12.19 -17.34 -9.44
C LYS A 192 11.97 -18.79 -9.86
N GLN A 193 11.75 -19.69 -8.90
CA GLN A 193 11.58 -21.12 -9.17
C GLN A 193 10.23 -21.42 -9.84
N ASP A 194 9.15 -20.88 -9.27
CA ASP A 194 7.79 -21.16 -9.71
C ASP A 194 7.31 -20.21 -10.82
N ARG A 195 8.16 -19.24 -11.23
CA ARG A 195 7.78 -18.16 -12.16
C ARG A 195 6.50 -17.44 -11.76
N ALA A 196 6.18 -17.49 -10.46
CA ALA A 196 4.99 -16.83 -9.92
C ALA A 196 5.24 -15.33 -9.84
N ASN A 197 4.35 -14.57 -10.43
CA ASN A 197 4.36 -13.12 -10.38
C ASN A 197 3.16 -12.62 -9.59
N ALA A 198 3.39 -11.61 -8.77
CA ALA A 198 2.31 -10.89 -8.13
C ALA A 198 2.61 -9.39 -8.13
N LYS A 199 1.57 -8.59 -8.27
CA LYS A 199 1.66 -7.14 -8.18
C LYS A 199 0.56 -6.63 -7.27
N ALA A 200 0.93 -5.80 -6.30
CA ALA A 200 0.00 -5.02 -5.50
C ALA A 200 0.10 -3.55 -5.91
N GLU A 201 -1.03 -2.91 -6.16
CA GLU A 201 -1.14 -1.48 -6.44
C GLU A 201 -2.01 -0.82 -5.38
N MET A 202 -1.54 0.30 -4.83
CA MET A 202 -2.19 1.02 -3.76
C MET A 202 -2.64 2.39 -4.24
N THR A 203 -3.91 2.72 -4.01
CA THR A 203 -4.50 3.99 -4.41
C THR A 203 -5.26 4.64 -3.26
N GLY A 204 -5.24 5.98 -3.24
CA GLY A 204 -5.82 6.77 -2.17
C GLY A 204 -5.07 6.59 -0.83
N THR A 205 -5.32 7.46 0.12
CA THR A 205 -4.78 7.35 1.47
C THR A 205 -5.77 7.92 2.46
N TYR A 206 -5.85 7.35 3.65
CA TYR A 206 -6.57 7.96 4.76
C TYR A 206 -5.77 9.12 5.35
N PRO A 207 -6.42 10.19 5.80
CA PRO A 207 -5.73 11.28 6.50
C PRO A 207 -4.96 10.73 7.70
N ARG A 208 -3.70 11.14 7.86
CA ARG A 208 -2.80 10.76 8.97
C ARG A 208 -2.55 9.25 9.11
N SER A 209 -2.74 8.49 8.04
CA SER A 209 -2.50 7.05 8.03
C SER A 209 -1.70 6.66 6.78
N PRO A 210 -0.79 5.69 6.85
CA PRO A 210 -0.13 5.14 5.67
C PRO A 210 -1.05 4.21 4.86
N PHE A 211 -2.21 3.84 5.40
CA PHE A 211 -3.12 2.91 4.74
C PHE A 211 -3.65 3.45 3.42
N PRO A 212 -3.65 2.61 2.36
CA PRO A 212 -4.34 2.94 1.13
C PRO A 212 -5.86 2.87 1.33
N GLN A 213 -6.62 3.59 0.52
CA GLN A 213 -8.07 3.41 0.46
C GLN A 213 -8.44 2.16 -0.33
N LYS A 214 -7.63 1.82 -1.34
CA LYS A 214 -7.80 0.63 -2.17
C LYS A 214 -6.46 -0.03 -2.40
N MET A 215 -6.46 -1.36 -2.33
CA MET A 215 -5.35 -2.21 -2.76
C MET A 215 -5.86 -3.18 -3.83
N GLU A 216 -5.16 -3.26 -4.94
CA GLU A 216 -5.44 -4.17 -6.03
C GLU A 216 -4.28 -5.17 -6.15
N LEU A 217 -4.57 -6.44 -5.93
CA LEU A 217 -3.62 -7.54 -6.02
C LEU A 217 -3.87 -8.29 -7.32
N ASN A 218 -2.85 -8.42 -8.14
CA ASN A 218 -2.87 -9.20 -9.36
C ASN A 218 -1.78 -10.27 -9.23
N GLY A 219 -2.11 -11.52 -9.52
CA GLY A 219 -1.15 -12.62 -9.48
C GLY A 219 -1.38 -13.60 -10.63
N TRP A 220 -0.30 -14.20 -11.12
CA TRP A 220 -0.37 -15.19 -12.19
C TRP A 220 0.76 -16.22 -12.09
N ILE A 221 0.42 -17.47 -12.40
CA ILE A 221 1.35 -18.56 -12.64
C ILE A 221 0.89 -19.21 -13.93
N ASP A 222 1.68 -19.08 -15.01
CA ASP A 222 1.43 -19.73 -16.31
C ASP A 222 -0.03 -19.63 -16.82
N GLY A 223 -0.73 -18.51 -16.54
CA GLY A 223 -2.14 -18.33 -16.92
C GLY A 223 -2.60 -16.89 -16.85
N PRO A 224 -3.89 -16.63 -17.10
CA PRO A 224 -4.45 -15.30 -16.93
C PRO A 224 -4.41 -14.88 -15.45
N PRO A 225 -4.14 -13.60 -15.17
CA PRO A 225 -4.00 -13.13 -13.79
C PRO A 225 -5.32 -13.29 -13.01
N GLU A 226 -5.21 -13.76 -11.79
CA GLU A 226 -6.25 -13.59 -10.79
C GLU A 226 -6.13 -12.22 -10.14
N LYS A 227 -7.27 -11.63 -9.83
CA LYS A 227 -7.35 -10.28 -9.29
C LYS A 227 -8.11 -10.29 -7.97
N MET A 228 -7.57 -9.62 -6.97
CA MET A 228 -8.25 -9.34 -5.73
C MET A 228 -8.24 -7.82 -5.49
N ILE A 229 -9.39 -7.27 -5.14
CA ILE A 229 -9.53 -5.87 -4.78
C ILE A 229 -9.90 -5.80 -3.31
N VAL A 230 -9.11 -5.07 -2.52
CA VAL A 230 -9.40 -4.75 -1.12
C VAL A 230 -9.70 -3.26 -1.03
N ASN A 231 -10.91 -2.92 -0.62
CA ASN A 231 -11.35 -1.55 -0.39
C ASN A 231 -11.47 -1.32 1.12
N PHE A 232 -10.56 -0.55 1.71
CA PHE A 232 -10.66 -0.19 3.11
C PHE A 232 -11.81 0.79 3.31
N GLN A 233 -12.69 0.51 4.27
CA GLN A 233 -13.89 1.29 4.57
C GLN A 233 -13.70 2.19 5.78
N GLY A 234 -12.82 1.79 6.70
CA GLY A 234 -12.46 2.55 7.89
C GLY A 234 -11.16 2.04 8.50
N VAL A 235 -10.37 2.97 9.05
CA VAL A 235 -9.10 2.68 9.72
C VAL A 235 -9.06 3.46 11.03
N ASP A 236 -8.93 2.75 12.14
CA ASP A 236 -8.76 3.31 13.47
C ASP A 236 -7.34 2.97 13.99
N MET A 237 -6.47 3.98 13.96
CA MET A 237 -5.08 3.89 14.43
C MET A 237 -4.95 4.11 15.95
N THR A 238 -6.05 4.36 16.64
CA THR A 238 -6.12 4.59 18.08
C THR A 238 -6.76 3.42 18.85
N ALA A 239 -7.06 2.34 18.13
CA ALA A 239 -7.68 1.15 18.69
C ALA A 239 -6.86 0.58 19.86
N VAL A 240 -7.53 -0.06 20.79
CA VAL A 240 -6.89 -0.77 21.92
C VAL A 240 -6.95 -2.26 21.66
N CYS A 241 -5.82 -2.93 21.76
CA CYS A 241 -5.73 -4.37 21.63
C CYS A 241 -5.79 -5.07 22.98
N LYS A 242 -6.68 -6.08 23.07
CA LYS A 242 -6.77 -6.97 24.24
C LYS A 242 -6.53 -8.41 23.78
N GLU A 243 -5.89 -9.23 24.61
CA GLU A 243 -5.54 -10.61 24.25
C GLU A 243 -6.74 -11.44 23.81
N VAL A 244 -7.89 -11.29 24.46
CA VAL A 244 -9.15 -11.98 24.15
C VAL A 244 -9.63 -11.75 22.71
N GLN A 245 -9.12 -10.73 22.03
CA GLN A 245 -9.47 -10.41 20.63
C GLN A 245 -8.69 -11.23 19.61
N PHE A 246 -7.72 -12.06 20.05
CA PHE A 246 -6.86 -12.89 19.23
C PHE A 246 -6.94 -14.38 19.62
N PRO A 247 -8.13 -14.99 19.64
CA PRO A 247 -8.29 -16.39 19.98
C PRO A 247 -7.67 -17.29 18.92
N VAL A 248 -7.27 -18.48 19.32
CA VAL A 248 -6.74 -19.55 18.44
C VAL A 248 -7.71 -20.74 18.32
N ASN A 249 -8.88 -20.64 18.96
CA ASN A 249 -9.94 -21.65 19.00
C ASN A 249 -11.11 -21.21 18.13
#